data_5848e54812ea7d58e577282cdd19333e
#
_entry.id   5848e54812ea7d58e577282cdd19333e
#
_cell.length_a   1.000
_cell.length_b   1.000
_cell.length_c   1.000
_cell.angle_alpha   90.00
_cell.angle_beta   90.00
_cell.angle_gamma   90.00
#
_symmetry.space_group_name_H-M   'P 1'
#
loop_
_entity.id
_entity.type
_entity.pdbx_description
1 polymer ?
#
loop_
_entity_poly.entity_id
_entity_poly.type
_entity_poly.pdbx_seq_one_letter_code
_entity_poly.pdbx_strand_id
1 'polypeptide(L)'
;YPRAYEDQSSITRIMDLAAGMRATVLGVIQQVAERQTRRRGFTVLTALVGDGTGDAQAVWFNQRFLKGKLRAGQRILLTGKVDYAYGGGGQMAFSPVTSFALLGAQEDAATHLGILPVYAATEGLTQKQLRQMTADVLAHAGEALTETLPEQIRAEYHLIGRAEAFRQIHFPKDTEELAAAR
;
A
#
# COMPACT_ATOMS: atom_id res chain seq x y z
N TYR A 1 6.64 16.26 -1.35
CA TYR A 1 6.12 15.49 -2.50
C TYR A 1 6.41 14.01 -2.30
N PRO A 2 5.54 13.11 -2.83
CA PRO A 2 5.82 11.68 -2.87
C PRO A 2 7.08 11.39 -3.70
N ARG A 3 7.86 10.40 -3.26
CA ARG A 3 9.01 9.90 -4.01
C ARG A 3 8.62 8.87 -5.09
N ALA A 4 7.55 8.14 -4.82
CA ALA A 4 7.04 7.09 -5.69
C ALA A 4 5.54 6.90 -5.41
N TYR A 5 4.91 6.07 -6.22
CA TYR A 5 3.52 5.67 -6.03
C TYR A 5 3.44 4.15 -6.09
N GLU A 6 2.58 3.60 -5.26
CA GLU A 6 2.19 2.19 -5.27
C GLU A 6 0.79 2.09 -5.85
N ASP A 7 0.69 1.48 -7.03
CA ASP A 7 -0.60 1.18 -7.62
C ASP A 7 -1.19 -0.06 -6.94
N GLN A 8 -2.26 0.16 -6.20
CA GLN A 8 -3.07 -0.86 -5.53
C GLN A 8 -4.51 -0.83 -6.06
N SER A 9 -4.74 -0.30 -7.26
CA SER A 9 -6.07 -0.09 -7.83
C SER A 9 -6.77 -1.39 -8.23
N SER A 10 -6.03 -2.49 -8.39
CA SER A 10 -6.58 -3.78 -8.79
C SER A 10 -6.22 -4.90 -7.81
N ILE A 11 -7.21 -5.74 -7.50
CA ILE A 11 -7.01 -6.97 -6.72
C ILE A 11 -6.70 -8.11 -7.69
N THR A 12 -5.56 -8.77 -7.46
CA THR A 12 -5.13 -9.96 -8.19
C THR A 12 -5.52 -11.21 -7.40
N ARG A 13 -6.04 -12.25 -8.05
CA ARG A 13 -6.29 -13.53 -7.38
C ARG A 13 -4.96 -14.24 -7.12
N ILE A 14 -4.90 -15.00 -6.03
CA ILE A 14 -3.67 -15.72 -5.65
C ILE A 14 -3.25 -16.72 -6.74
N MET A 15 -4.20 -17.36 -7.40
CA MET A 15 -3.90 -18.28 -8.51
C MET A 15 -3.23 -17.62 -9.71
N ASP A 16 -3.39 -16.31 -9.89
CA ASP A 16 -2.84 -15.56 -11.01
C ASP A 16 -1.49 -14.91 -10.66
N LEU A 17 -0.97 -15.14 -9.45
CA LEU A 17 0.32 -14.59 -9.04
C LEU A 17 1.48 -15.24 -9.80
N ALA A 18 2.43 -14.41 -10.21
CA ALA A 18 3.68 -14.84 -10.84
C ALA A 18 4.89 -14.23 -10.13
N ALA A 19 5.99 -14.97 -10.08
CA ALA A 19 7.25 -14.47 -9.50
C ALA A 19 7.76 -13.24 -10.25
N GLY A 20 8.22 -12.24 -9.52
CA GLY A 20 8.74 -10.98 -10.05
C GLY A 20 7.69 -9.87 -10.17
N MET A 21 6.38 -10.18 -10.21
CA MET A 21 5.33 -9.17 -10.31
C MET A 21 5.11 -8.42 -8.99
N ARG A 22 4.50 -7.25 -9.08
CA ARG A 22 3.87 -6.58 -7.92
C ARG A 22 2.37 -6.82 -8.00
N ALA A 23 1.77 -7.17 -6.89
CA ALA A 23 0.35 -7.47 -6.84
C ALA A 23 -0.27 -6.99 -5.52
N THR A 24 -1.57 -6.74 -5.57
CA THR A 24 -2.43 -6.56 -4.40
C THR A 24 -3.41 -7.72 -4.33
N VAL A 25 -3.48 -8.38 -3.19
CA VAL A 25 -4.35 -9.53 -2.94
C VAL A 25 -5.25 -9.23 -1.74
N LEU A 26 -6.52 -9.55 -1.86
CA LEU A 26 -7.46 -9.60 -0.75
C LEU A 26 -7.66 -11.06 -0.34
N GLY A 27 -7.37 -11.38 0.91
CA GLY A 27 -7.53 -12.74 1.41
C GLY A 27 -7.86 -12.79 2.89
N VAL A 28 -7.91 -14.00 3.42
CA VAL A 28 -8.11 -14.29 4.85
C VAL A 28 -6.86 -14.96 5.40
N ILE A 29 -6.39 -14.49 6.53
CA ILE A 29 -5.27 -15.09 7.25
C ILE A 29 -5.72 -16.45 7.77
N GLN A 30 -5.05 -17.51 7.32
CA GLN A 30 -5.31 -18.88 7.76
C GLN A 30 -4.42 -19.25 8.95
N GLN A 31 -3.15 -18.84 8.91
CA GLN A 31 -2.16 -19.16 9.94
C GLN A 31 -1.15 -18.03 10.07
N VAL A 32 -0.66 -17.82 11.28
CA VAL A 32 0.45 -16.88 11.57
C VAL A 32 1.54 -17.65 12.30
N ALA A 33 2.77 -17.49 11.85
CA ALA A 33 3.94 -18.10 12.46
C ALA A 33 5.06 -17.06 12.65
N GLU A 34 5.76 -17.16 13.76
CA GLU A 34 6.95 -16.36 14.05
C GLU A 34 8.17 -17.26 14.11
N ARG A 35 9.22 -16.87 13.42
CA ARG A 35 10.50 -17.59 13.44
C ARG A 35 11.62 -16.64 13.81
N GLN A 36 12.37 -16.98 14.83
CA GLN A 36 13.64 -16.35 15.10
C GLN A 36 14.70 -16.93 14.17
N THR A 37 15.47 -16.07 13.54
CA THR A 37 16.59 -16.52 12.70
C THR A 37 17.82 -16.77 13.55
N ARG A 38 18.82 -17.45 12.98
CA ARG A 38 20.13 -17.65 13.62
C ARG A 38 20.85 -16.31 13.94
N ARG A 39 20.49 -15.24 13.24
CA ARG A 39 21.01 -13.91 13.54
C ARG A 39 20.30 -13.35 14.78
N ARG A 40 21.05 -13.11 15.84
CA ARG A 40 20.53 -12.62 17.12
C ARG A 40 19.68 -11.36 16.92
N GLY A 41 18.45 -11.38 17.42
CA GLY A 41 17.52 -10.24 17.36
C GLY A 41 16.72 -10.10 16.07
N PHE A 42 16.95 -10.93 15.04
CA PHE A 42 16.22 -10.84 13.78
C PHE A 42 15.03 -11.82 13.76
N THR A 43 13.85 -11.28 13.62
CA THR A 43 12.58 -12.01 13.64
C THR A 43 11.92 -11.98 12.28
N VAL A 44 11.41 -13.11 11.82
CA VAL A 44 10.57 -13.22 10.63
C VAL A 44 9.17 -13.62 11.07
N LEU A 45 8.19 -12.79 10.74
CA LEU A 45 6.78 -13.10 10.91
C LEU A 45 6.22 -13.50 9.55
N THR A 46 5.53 -14.61 9.51
CA THR A 46 4.87 -15.12 8.30
C THR A 46 3.40 -15.33 8.56
N ALA A 47 2.57 -15.02 7.57
CA ALA A 47 1.17 -15.40 7.56
C ALA A 47 0.85 -16.15 6.27
N LEU A 48 0.07 -17.21 6.38
CA LEU A 48 -0.54 -17.88 5.24
C LEU A 48 -1.88 -17.20 4.97
N VAL A 49 -2.07 -16.74 3.75
CA VAL A 49 -3.26 -15.99 3.33
C VAL A 49 -3.88 -16.69 2.14
N GLY A 50 -5.17 -16.98 2.22
CA GLY A 50 -5.96 -17.58 1.14
C GLY A 50 -7.09 -16.67 0.70
N ASP A 51 -7.42 -16.72 -0.60
CA ASP A 51 -8.53 -15.99 -1.21
C ASP A 51 -9.60 -16.92 -1.80
N GLY A 52 -9.48 -18.23 -1.56
CA GLY A 52 -10.33 -19.26 -2.14
C GLY A 52 -9.87 -19.77 -3.52
N THR A 53 -8.93 -19.08 -4.18
CA THR A 53 -8.31 -19.53 -5.44
C THR A 53 -6.96 -20.19 -5.23
N GLY A 54 -6.31 -19.87 -4.12
CA GLY A 54 -5.01 -20.40 -3.71
C GLY A 54 -4.55 -19.81 -2.39
N ASP A 55 -3.32 -20.14 -2.01
CA ASP A 55 -2.68 -19.67 -0.79
C ASP A 55 -1.32 -19.05 -1.11
N ALA A 56 -1.06 -17.89 -0.49
CA ALA A 56 0.21 -17.19 -0.59
C ALA A 56 0.77 -16.88 0.80
N GLN A 57 2.08 -16.84 0.91
CA GLN A 57 2.78 -16.45 2.13
C GLN A 57 2.99 -14.94 2.18
N ALA A 58 2.71 -14.31 3.30
CA ALA A 58 3.08 -12.92 3.57
C ALA A 58 4.22 -12.89 4.58
N VAL A 59 5.31 -12.16 4.29
CA VAL A 59 6.54 -12.17 5.08
C VAL A 59 6.89 -10.76 5.53
N TRP A 60 7.05 -10.60 6.85
CA TRP A 60 7.52 -9.36 7.48
C TRP A 60 8.83 -9.60 8.22
N PHE A 61 9.79 -8.75 7.98
CA PHE A 61 11.10 -8.81 8.62
C PHE A 61 11.19 -7.80 9.77
N ASN A 62 11.60 -8.28 10.93
CA ASN A 62 11.87 -7.47 12.13
C ASN A 62 10.70 -6.60 12.62
N GLN A 63 9.45 -7.00 12.35
CA GLN A 63 8.23 -6.27 12.73
C GLN A 63 7.52 -6.96 13.90
N ARG A 64 8.18 -7.03 15.05
CA ARG A 64 7.65 -7.69 16.27
C ARG A 64 6.33 -7.12 16.76
N PHE A 65 6.05 -5.83 16.48
CA PHE A 65 4.80 -5.18 16.87
C PHE A 65 3.57 -5.74 16.15
N LEU A 66 3.74 -6.49 15.07
CA LEU A 66 2.66 -7.18 14.37
C LEU A 66 2.24 -8.48 15.08
N LYS A 67 3.10 -9.02 15.95
CA LYS A 67 2.74 -10.16 16.78
C LYS A 67 1.53 -9.81 17.65
N GLY A 68 0.48 -10.60 17.56
CA GLY A 68 -0.79 -10.36 18.25
C GLY A 68 -1.76 -9.42 17.52
N LYS A 69 -1.31 -8.66 16.50
CA LYS A 69 -2.21 -7.91 15.60
C LYS A 69 -2.75 -8.78 14.48
N LEU A 70 -1.92 -9.67 13.94
CA LEU A 70 -2.31 -10.62 12.91
C LEU A 70 -2.87 -11.89 13.55
N ARG A 71 -4.09 -12.26 13.18
CA ARG A 71 -4.78 -13.44 13.71
C ARG A 71 -5.44 -14.22 12.59
N ALA A 72 -5.51 -15.55 12.74
CA ALA A 72 -6.29 -16.38 11.82
C ALA A 72 -7.77 -15.93 11.78
N GLY A 73 -8.39 -15.98 10.62
CA GLY A 73 -9.74 -15.53 10.35
C GLY A 73 -9.88 -14.04 10.01
N GLN A 74 -8.84 -13.23 10.14
CA GLN A 74 -8.89 -11.82 9.75
C GLN A 74 -8.78 -11.65 8.24
N ARG A 75 -9.58 -10.74 7.68
CA ARG A 75 -9.43 -10.28 6.29
C ARG A 75 -8.24 -9.34 6.20
N ILE A 76 -7.45 -9.52 5.16
CA ILE A 76 -6.26 -8.71 4.93
C ILE A 76 -6.13 -8.36 3.45
N LEU A 77 -5.83 -7.09 3.18
CA LEU A 77 -5.35 -6.63 1.88
C LEU A 77 -3.82 -6.58 1.96
N LEU A 78 -3.16 -7.24 1.03
CA LEU A 78 -1.69 -7.34 0.96
C LEU A 78 -1.20 -6.77 -0.36
N THR A 79 -0.18 -5.94 -0.30
CA THR A 79 0.52 -5.45 -1.50
C THR A 79 2.01 -5.66 -1.35
N GLY A 80 2.65 -6.09 -2.41
CA GLY A 80 4.09 -6.26 -2.41
C GLY A 80 4.62 -6.92 -3.69
N LYS A 81 5.92 -7.11 -3.70
CA LYS A 81 6.56 -7.94 -4.72
C LYS A 81 6.33 -9.40 -4.40
N VAL A 82 5.91 -10.15 -5.42
CA VAL A 82 5.67 -11.59 -5.34
C VAL A 82 6.92 -12.34 -5.78
N ASP A 83 7.27 -13.36 -5.04
CA ASP A 83 8.35 -14.28 -5.38
C ASP A 83 8.01 -15.68 -4.85
N TYR A 84 8.85 -16.66 -5.10
CA TYR A 84 8.69 -17.99 -4.49
C TYR A 84 9.01 -17.95 -3.00
N ALA A 85 8.19 -18.62 -2.20
CA ALA A 85 8.43 -18.78 -0.77
C ALA A 85 9.71 -19.59 -0.53
N TYR A 86 10.58 -19.12 0.37
CA TYR A 86 11.80 -19.83 0.72
C TYR A 86 11.48 -21.19 1.34
N GLY A 87 11.88 -22.27 0.68
CA GLY A 87 11.59 -23.65 1.12
C GLY A 87 10.14 -24.11 0.92
N GLY A 88 9.32 -23.34 0.21
CA GLY A 88 7.88 -23.58 0.08
C GLY A 88 7.42 -24.38 -1.15
N GLY A 89 8.32 -25.11 -1.84
CA GLY A 89 7.89 -26.04 -2.89
C GLY A 89 7.09 -25.43 -4.05
N GLY A 90 7.34 -24.15 -4.39
CA GLY A 90 6.61 -23.44 -5.46
C GLY A 90 5.48 -22.52 -4.97
N GLN A 91 5.25 -22.44 -3.67
CA GLN A 91 4.26 -21.50 -3.12
C GLN A 91 4.68 -20.04 -3.34
N MET A 92 3.74 -19.18 -3.71
CA MET A 92 3.98 -17.75 -3.86
C MET A 92 4.08 -17.04 -2.51
N ALA A 93 4.93 -16.02 -2.42
CA ALA A 93 5.11 -15.21 -1.22
C ALA A 93 5.24 -13.72 -1.57
N PHE A 94 4.63 -12.89 -0.74
CA PHE A 94 4.92 -11.46 -0.66
C PHE A 94 6.12 -11.27 0.27
N SER A 95 7.29 -11.03 -0.27
CA SER A 95 8.53 -10.97 0.51
C SER A 95 9.49 -9.85 0.02
N PRO A 96 9.57 -8.74 0.75
CA PRO A 96 8.73 -8.35 1.88
C PRO A 96 7.34 -7.87 1.47
N VAL A 97 6.39 -7.92 2.42
CA VAL A 97 5.12 -7.19 2.29
C VAL A 97 5.44 -5.70 2.30
N THR A 98 5.00 -4.97 1.27
CA THR A 98 5.25 -3.52 1.15
C THR A 98 4.19 -2.72 1.89
N SER A 99 2.92 -3.11 1.73
CA SER A 99 1.77 -2.50 2.40
C SER A 99 0.75 -3.57 2.76
N PHE A 100 0.01 -3.35 3.84
CA PHE A 100 -1.14 -4.18 4.18
C PHE A 100 -2.17 -3.40 4.98
N ALA A 101 -3.43 -3.82 4.89
CA ALA A 101 -4.52 -3.35 5.73
C ALA A 101 -5.29 -4.54 6.29
N LEU A 102 -5.58 -4.52 7.59
CA LEU A 102 -6.51 -5.45 8.21
C LEU A 102 -7.91 -4.87 8.07
N LEU A 103 -8.81 -5.64 7.48
CA LEU A 103 -10.16 -5.20 7.18
C LEU A 103 -11.13 -5.77 8.20
N GLY A 104 -12.07 -4.95 8.65
CA GLY A 104 -13.21 -5.39 9.43
C GLY A 104 -14.11 -6.36 8.64
N ALA A 105 -14.98 -7.12 9.33
CA ALA A 105 -15.81 -8.14 8.70
C ALA A 105 -16.69 -7.59 7.55
N GLN A 106 -17.14 -6.35 7.65
CA GLN A 106 -18.01 -5.67 6.67
C GLN A 106 -17.32 -4.48 5.97
N GLU A 107 -16.02 -4.30 6.20
CA GLU A 107 -15.27 -3.21 5.58
C GLU A 107 -15.02 -3.49 4.11
N ASP A 108 -15.34 -2.51 3.24
CA ASP A 108 -15.11 -2.64 1.81
C ASP A 108 -13.61 -2.46 1.51
N ALA A 109 -13.03 -3.46 0.85
CA ALA A 109 -11.63 -3.39 0.41
C ALA A 109 -11.40 -2.23 -0.57
N ALA A 110 -12.42 -1.78 -1.30
CA ALA A 110 -12.33 -0.69 -2.25
C ALA A 110 -11.86 0.63 -1.59
N THR A 111 -12.16 0.84 -0.30
CA THR A 111 -11.69 2.02 0.44
C THR A 111 -10.17 2.05 0.68
N HIS A 112 -9.51 0.93 0.50
CA HIS A 112 -8.06 0.77 0.65
C HIS A 112 -7.33 0.60 -0.68
N LEU A 113 -8.07 0.58 -1.79
CA LEU A 113 -7.51 0.50 -3.13
C LEU A 113 -7.19 1.90 -3.67
N GLY A 114 -6.29 1.95 -4.64
CA GLY A 114 -5.94 3.18 -5.33
C GLY A 114 -4.44 3.36 -5.50
N ILE A 115 -4.05 4.52 -5.97
CA ILE A 115 -2.65 4.88 -6.12
C ILE A 115 -2.18 5.56 -4.83
N LEU A 116 -1.36 4.85 -4.06
CA LEU A 116 -0.88 5.34 -2.77
C LEU A 116 0.46 6.05 -2.91
N PRO A 117 0.59 7.28 -2.39
CA PRO A 117 1.86 7.98 -2.35
C PRO A 117 2.83 7.32 -1.39
N VAL A 118 4.10 7.23 -1.80
CA VAL A 118 5.24 6.79 -0.98
C VAL A 118 6.11 7.98 -0.68
N TYR A 119 6.20 8.34 0.59
CA TYR A 119 7.02 9.46 1.05
C TYR A 119 8.42 9.02 1.46
N ALA A 120 9.35 9.98 1.54
CA ALA A 120 10.65 9.73 2.16
C ALA A 120 10.44 9.22 3.59
N ALA A 121 10.98 8.02 3.87
CA ALA A 121 10.90 7.47 5.21
C ALA A 121 11.80 8.27 6.17
N THR A 122 11.26 8.56 7.34
CA THR A 122 12.00 9.15 8.47
C THR A 122 11.86 8.19 9.65
N GLU A 123 12.89 8.03 10.43
CA GLU A 123 12.84 7.19 11.62
C GLU A 123 11.69 7.62 12.55
N GLY A 124 10.89 6.64 12.99
CA GLY A 124 9.74 6.88 13.85
C GLY A 124 8.44 7.24 13.14
N LEU A 125 8.43 7.51 11.83
CA LEU A 125 7.22 7.80 11.06
C LEU A 125 6.91 6.70 10.04
N THR A 126 5.69 6.19 10.10
CA THR A 126 5.18 5.23 9.12
C THR A 126 4.58 5.91 7.90
N GLN A 127 4.55 5.23 6.75
CA GLN A 127 3.89 5.72 5.53
C GLN A 127 2.40 6.07 5.78
N LYS A 128 1.72 5.28 6.64
CA LYS A 128 0.32 5.55 7.02
C LYS A 128 0.20 6.90 7.74
N GLN A 129 1.09 7.18 8.69
CA GLN A 129 1.06 8.45 9.42
C GLN A 129 1.38 9.64 8.50
N LEU A 130 2.38 9.49 7.61
CA LEU A 130 2.71 10.53 6.64
C LEU A 130 1.54 10.82 5.69
N ARG A 131 0.86 9.79 5.20
CA ARG A 131 -0.35 9.95 4.38
C ARG A 131 -1.48 10.64 5.13
N GLN A 132 -1.73 10.25 6.40
CA GLN A 132 -2.76 10.88 7.22
C GLN A 132 -2.46 12.35 7.47
N MET A 133 -1.24 12.68 7.89
CA MET A 133 -0.82 14.08 8.09
C MET A 133 -0.98 14.92 6.82
N THR A 134 -0.61 14.37 5.66
CA THR A 134 -0.76 15.06 4.38
C THR A 134 -2.24 15.28 4.03
N ALA A 135 -3.09 14.29 4.27
CA ALA A 135 -4.53 14.41 4.04
C ALA A 135 -5.14 15.49 4.94
N ASP A 136 -4.78 15.48 6.23
CA ASP A 136 -5.26 16.47 7.19
C ASP A 136 -4.83 17.90 6.82
N VAL A 137 -3.58 18.07 6.40
CA VAL A 137 -3.07 19.37 5.92
C VAL A 137 -3.83 19.83 4.68
N LEU A 138 -4.02 18.97 3.68
CA LEU A 138 -4.72 19.34 2.45
C LEU A 138 -6.20 19.66 2.70
N ALA A 139 -6.85 18.95 3.61
CA ALA A 139 -8.23 19.23 4.00
C ALA A 139 -8.41 20.63 4.63
N HIS A 140 -7.43 21.08 5.42
CA HIS A 140 -7.49 22.36 6.11
C HIS A 140 -6.86 23.51 5.32
N ALA A 141 -5.82 23.24 4.53
CA ALA A 141 -5.08 24.27 3.79
C ALA A 141 -5.56 24.42 2.34
N GLY A 142 -6.43 23.55 1.85
CA GLY A 142 -6.88 23.58 0.46
C GLY A 142 -7.49 24.93 0.04
N GLU A 143 -8.24 25.55 0.93
CA GLU A 143 -8.83 26.90 0.71
C GLU A 143 -7.80 28.03 0.78
N ALA A 144 -6.69 27.83 1.51
CA ALA A 144 -5.61 28.81 1.65
C ALA A 144 -4.56 28.72 0.52
N LEU A 145 -4.63 27.70 -0.33
CA LEU A 145 -3.74 27.54 -1.48
C LEU A 145 -4.15 28.50 -2.60
N THR A 146 -3.68 29.76 -2.49
CA THR A 146 -3.93 30.78 -3.49
C THR A 146 -3.33 30.38 -4.84
N GLU A 147 -4.09 30.52 -5.91
CA GLU A 147 -3.59 30.34 -7.28
C GLU A 147 -2.57 31.42 -7.61
N THR A 148 -1.45 31.03 -8.17
CA THR A 148 -0.35 31.92 -8.53
C THR A 148 -0.19 32.10 -10.03
N LEU A 149 -0.76 31.19 -10.84
CA LEU A 149 -0.70 31.29 -12.30
C LEU A 149 -1.93 32.07 -12.81
N PRO A 150 -1.74 33.05 -13.71
CA PRO A 150 -2.84 33.72 -14.39
C PRO A 150 -3.74 32.72 -15.12
N GLU A 151 -5.04 32.98 -15.12
CA GLU A 151 -6.03 32.10 -15.75
C GLU A 151 -5.75 31.90 -17.26
N GLN A 152 -5.27 32.93 -17.94
CA GLN A 152 -4.88 32.85 -19.34
C GLN A 152 -3.79 31.79 -19.61
N ILE A 153 -2.76 31.75 -18.75
CA ILE A 153 -1.68 30.77 -18.87
C ILE A 153 -2.21 29.37 -18.58
N ARG A 154 -3.05 29.22 -17.54
CA ARG A 154 -3.64 27.93 -17.22
C ARG A 154 -4.52 27.39 -18.36
N ALA A 155 -5.31 28.27 -18.98
CA ALA A 155 -6.14 27.90 -20.12
C ALA A 155 -5.31 27.53 -21.37
N GLU A 156 -4.27 28.31 -21.68
CA GLU A 156 -3.38 28.08 -22.83
C GLU A 156 -2.65 26.74 -22.74
N TYR A 157 -2.17 26.38 -21.54
CA TYR A 157 -1.41 25.15 -21.32
C TYR A 157 -2.25 24.00 -20.72
N HIS A 158 -3.55 24.16 -20.64
CA HIS A 158 -4.48 23.17 -20.06
C HIS A 158 -4.09 22.70 -18.65
N LEU A 159 -3.61 23.63 -17.82
CA LEU A 159 -3.16 23.32 -16.46
C LEU A 159 -4.33 23.35 -15.49
N ILE A 160 -4.36 22.36 -14.59
CA ILE A 160 -5.29 22.32 -13.46
C ILE A 160 -4.93 23.39 -12.42
N GLY A 161 -5.90 23.79 -11.59
CA GLY A 161 -5.67 24.75 -10.53
C GLY A 161 -4.72 24.20 -9.45
N ARG A 162 -4.00 25.10 -8.78
CA ARG A 162 -2.97 24.77 -7.80
C ARG A 162 -3.47 23.86 -6.69
N ALA A 163 -4.61 24.14 -6.08
CA ALA A 163 -5.18 23.33 -5.00
C ALA A 163 -5.50 21.91 -5.49
N GLU A 164 -6.07 21.80 -6.69
CA GLU A 164 -6.37 20.52 -7.31
C GLU A 164 -5.10 19.73 -7.67
N ALA A 165 -4.07 20.40 -8.19
CA ALA A 165 -2.78 19.78 -8.47
C ALA A 165 -2.15 19.18 -7.18
N PHE A 166 -2.19 19.90 -6.06
CA PHE A 166 -1.74 19.37 -4.78
C PHE A 166 -2.54 18.16 -4.33
N ARG A 167 -3.87 18.20 -4.48
CA ARG A 167 -4.72 17.07 -4.14
C ARG A 167 -4.37 15.85 -4.98
N GLN A 168 -4.32 16.01 -6.29
CA GLN A 168 -4.08 14.92 -7.24
C GLN A 168 -2.66 14.32 -7.13
N ILE A 169 -1.65 15.15 -6.86
CA ILE A 169 -0.28 14.63 -6.69
C ILE A 169 -0.12 13.83 -5.38
N HIS A 170 -0.91 14.12 -4.36
CA HIS A 170 -0.85 13.40 -3.09
C HIS A 170 -1.87 12.26 -3.00
N PHE A 171 -3.04 12.41 -3.60
CA PHE A 171 -4.14 11.44 -3.55
C PHE A 171 -4.84 11.32 -4.91
N PRO A 172 -4.11 10.84 -5.93
CA PRO A 172 -4.71 10.65 -7.25
C PRO A 172 -5.72 9.49 -7.21
N LYS A 173 -6.83 9.63 -7.91
CA LYS A 173 -7.82 8.56 -8.06
C LYS A 173 -7.35 7.50 -9.07
N ASP A 174 -6.64 7.96 -10.09
CA ASP A 174 -6.14 7.13 -11.19
C ASP A 174 -4.82 7.69 -11.75
N THR A 175 -4.29 6.99 -12.76
CA THR A 175 -3.04 7.38 -13.43
C THR A 175 -3.18 8.66 -14.28
N GLU A 176 -4.38 8.99 -14.74
CA GLU A 176 -4.64 10.19 -15.54
C GLU A 176 -4.57 11.43 -14.65
N GLU A 177 -5.26 11.41 -13.49
CA GLU A 177 -5.13 12.47 -12.48
C GLU A 177 -3.68 12.67 -12.04
N LEU A 178 -2.95 11.57 -11.82
CA LEU A 178 -1.54 11.65 -11.44
C LEU A 178 -0.67 12.28 -12.54
N ALA A 179 -0.95 11.98 -13.79
CA ALA A 179 -0.23 12.57 -14.92
C ALA A 179 -0.55 14.05 -15.08
N ALA A 180 -1.81 14.46 -14.92
CA ALA A 180 -2.24 15.85 -15.01
C ALA A 180 -1.65 16.75 -13.89
N ALA A 181 -1.32 16.17 -12.73
CA ALA A 181 -0.78 16.89 -11.58
C ALA A 181 0.76 17.02 -11.58
N ARG A 182 1.45 16.39 -12.51
CA ARG A 182 2.92 16.37 -12.64
C ARG A 182 3.45 17.33 -13.66
#